data_68da0247a96c18c96abd49e2ba6c0602
#
_entry.id   68da0247a96c18c96abd49e2ba6c0602
#
_cell.length_a   1.000
_cell.length_b   1.000
_cell.length_c   1.000
_cell.angle_alpha   90.00
_cell.angle_beta   90.00
_cell.angle_gamma   90.00
#
_symmetry.space_group_name_H-M   'P 1'
#
loop_
_entity.id
_entity.type
_entity.pdbx_description
1 polymer ?
#
loop_
_entity_poly.entity_id
_entity_poly.type
_entity_poly.pdbx_seq_one_letter_code
_entity_poly.pdbx_strand_id
1 'polypeptide(L)'
;RSAILTGQPIWRLEEAGNLWSTLPKKFITYPEVLNKAGYLVGFTGKGWSPGRLSAGGRESNPAGKEFKDKKLKPSFKAMRNIDYAANFDDFLGQVKKDQPFCFWLGTSEPHRGYELGAGKRTGKDPSKVLVPGIFPDNSIVRNDILDYYVEVEHFDKMVARAIRSLEKIGQLENTIVVVTSDHGMPFPRAKASLYDAGTRVPLAIRWPQGIRKSGRVSHALVNLSDLAPTFLEAAGISVPKMTNGKGHK
;
A
#
# COMPACT_ATOMS: atom_id res chain seq x y z
N ARG A 1 -0.20 2.19 8.15
CA ARG A 1 -1.52 2.19 7.43
C ARG A 1 -2.52 3.12 8.08
N SER A 2 -2.59 3.17 9.43
CA SER A 2 -3.53 4.09 10.11
C SER A 2 -3.33 5.54 9.66
N ALA A 3 -2.09 6.03 9.60
CA ALA A 3 -1.79 7.38 9.14
C ALA A 3 -2.22 7.62 7.68
N ILE A 4 -1.97 6.67 6.78
CA ILE A 4 -2.38 6.79 5.37
C ILE A 4 -3.91 6.84 5.26
N LEU A 5 -4.62 5.96 5.97
CA LEU A 5 -6.07 5.86 5.88
C LEU A 5 -6.79 7.08 6.48
N THR A 6 -6.23 7.68 7.54
CA THR A 6 -6.87 8.79 8.27
C THR A 6 -6.38 10.16 7.84
N GLY A 7 -5.23 10.24 7.15
CA GLY A 7 -4.56 11.51 6.87
C GLY A 7 -3.99 12.18 8.12
N GLN A 8 -3.74 11.42 9.19
CA GLN A 8 -3.27 11.96 10.45
C GLN A 8 -1.94 11.38 10.88
N PRO A 9 -1.09 12.19 11.53
CA PRO A 9 0.11 11.70 12.20
C PRO A 9 -0.25 10.64 13.26
N ILE A 10 0.60 9.62 13.35
CA ILE A 10 0.32 8.43 14.16
C ILE A 10 0.15 8.74 15.66
N TRP A 11 0.84 9.75 16.18
CA TRP A 11 0.75 10.20 17.60
C TRP A 11 -0.59 10.84 17.96
N ARG A 12 -1.47 11.09 16.96
CA ARG A 12 -2.84 11.59 17.18
C ARG A 12 -3.88 10.48 17.16
N LEU A 13 -3.48 9.26 16.81
CA LEU A 13 -4.38 8.14 16.57
C LEU A 13 -4.49 7.19 17.78
N GLU A 14 -4.06 7.64 18.96
CA GLU A 14 -4.07 6.83 20.18
C GLU A 14 -3.36 5.50 19.96
N GLU A 15 -3.98 4.36 20.32
CA GLU A 15 -3.39 3.04 20.17
C GLU A 15 -3.16 2.62 18.70
N ALA A 16 -3.81 3.26 17.74
CA ALA A 16 -3.73 2.87 16.32
C ALA A 16 -2.32 2.99 15.71
N GLY A 17 -1.37 3.57 16.45
CA GLY A 17 0.05 3.59 16.12
C GLY A 17 0.76 2.27 16.33
N ASN A 18 0.22 1.38 17.15
CA ASN A 18 0.86 0.13 17.56
C ASN A 18 0.36 -1.07 16.76
N LEU A 19 1.20 -2.12 16.69
CA LEU A 19 0.79 -3.41 16.13
C LEU A 19 -0.23 -4.10 17.06
N TRP A 20 -1.18 -4.83 16.47
CA TRP A 20 -2.23 -5.57 17.17
C TRP A 20 -3.12 -4.71 18.08
N SER A 21 -3.12 -3.41 17.86
CA SER A 21 -3.94 -2.44 18.58
C SER A 21 -5.33 -2.27 17.94
N THR A 22 -5.95 -1.14 18.19
CA THR A 22 -7.25 -0.77 17.65
C THR A 22 -7.15 0.52 16.84
N LEU A 23 -8.04 0.71 15.87
CA LEU A 23 -8.29 2.00 15.24
C LEU A 23 -9.69 2.44 15.65
N PRO A 24 -9.84 3.29 16.69
CA PRO A 24 -11.14 3.75 17.16
C PRO A 24 -12.01 4.31 16.02
N LYS A 25 -13.31 4.00 16.04
CA LYS A 25 -14.27 4.40 15.00
C LYS A 25 -14.39 5.91 14.84
N LYS A 26 -14.04 6.68 15.87
CA LYS A 26 -14.00 8.17 15.80
C LYS A 26 -12.99 8.70 14.77
N PHE A 27 -11.94 7.94 14.44
CA PHE A 27 -10.98 8.30 13.41
C PHE A 27 -11.50 7.86 12.04
N ILE A 28 -12.18 8.76 11.37
CA ILE A 28 -12.75 8.52 10.05
C ILE A 28 -11.60 8.33 9.04
N THR A 29 -11.74 7.35 8.16
CA THR A 29 -10.77 7.07 7.10
C THR A 29 -11.27 7.61 5.75
N TYR A 30 -10.34 7.93 4.84
CA TYR A 30 -10.72 8.43 3.52
C TYR A 30 -11.58 7.44 2.72
N PRO A 31 -11.36 6.09 2.79
CA PRO A 31 -12.24 5.15 2.11
C PRO A 31 -13.68 5.19 2.65
N GLU A 32 -13.87 5.40 3.97
CA GLU A 32 -15.21 5.57 4.55
C GLU A 32 -15.90 6.84 4.03
N VAL A 33 -15.14 7.93 3.85
CA VAL A 33 -15.67 9.19 3.26
C VAL A 33 -16.05 8.98 1.80
N LEU A 34 -15.17 8.35 1.00
CA LEU A 34 -15.44 8.03 -0.40
C LEU A 34 -16.67 7.12 -0.55
N ASN A 35 -16.78 6.10 0.31
CA ASN A 35 -17.94 5.20 0.28
C ASN A 35 -19.26 5.94 0.54
N LYS A 36 -19.28 6.86 1.52
CA LYS A 36 -20.45 7.74 1.78
C LYS A 36 -20.78 8.65 0.60
N ALA A 37 -19.79 9.00 -0.22
CA ALA A 37 -19.97 9.79 -1.43
C ALA A 37 -20.33 8.95 -2.68
N GLY A 38 -20.63 7.65 -2.51
CA GLY A 38 -21.10 6.79 -3.59
C GLY A 38 -20.03 5.96 -4.30
N TYR A 39 -18.77 6.08 -3.89
CA TYR A 39 -17.70 5.24 -4.42
C TYR A 39 -17.88 3.78 -4.02
N LEU A 40 -17.62 2.85 -4.94
CA LEU A 40 -17.34 1.47 -4.55
C LEU A 40 -15.96 1.42 -3.92
N VAL A 41 -15.85 0.86 -2.71
CA VAL A 41 -14.59 0.82 -1.96
C VAL A 41 -14.25 -0.61 -1.59
N GLY A 42 -13.02 -1.02 -1.86
CA GLY A 42 -12.55 -2.37 -1.55
C GLY A 42 -11.05 -2.48 -1.36
N PHE A 43 -10.62 -3.64 -0.88
CA PHE A 43 -9.20 -3.95 -0.75
C PHE A 43 -8.92 -5.43 -0.97
N THR A 44 -7.66 -5.76 -1.23
CA THR A 44 -7.14 -7.13 -1.20
C THR A 44 -5.86 -7.18 -0.37
N GLY A 45 -5.64 -8.31 0.31
CA GLY A 45 -4.47 -8.54 1.15
C GLY A 45 -4.50 -7.74 2.44
N LYS A 46 -3.54 -6.84 2.63
CA LYS A 46 -3.46 -6.02 3.84
C LYS A 46 -4.24 -4.72 3.69
N GLY A 47 -5.49 -4.69 4.13
CA GLY A 47 -6.22 -3.45 4.39
C GLY A 47 -5.72 -2.78 5.68
N TRP A 48 -6.62 -2.34 6.57
CA TRP A 48 -6.17 -1.98 7.92
C TRP A 48 -5.94 -3.27 8.73
N SER A 49 -4.69 -3.56 9.00
CA SER A 49 -4.23 -4.74 9.79
C SER A 49 -2.71 -4.65 10.05
N PRO A 50 -2.14 -5.43 10.99
CA PRO A 50 -2.83 -6.26 11.98
C PRO A 50 -3.43 -5.42 13.11
N GLY A 51 -4.57 -5.83 13.61
CA GLY A 51 -5.26 -5.15 14.72
C GLY A 51 -6.64 -5.74 15.01
N ARG A 52 -7.31 -5.19 16.02
CA ARG A 52 -8.62 -5.63 16.49
C ARG A 52 -9.69 -4.61 16.14
N LEU A 53 -10.48 -4.89 15.11
CA LEU A 53 -11.53 -3.99 14.61
C LEU A 53 -12.63 -3.75 15.65
N SER A 54 -13.19 -4.82 16.21
CA SER A 54 -14.31 -4.76 17.16
C SER A 54 -13.98 -4.00 18.42
N ALA A 55 -12.75 -4.16 18.95
CA ALA A 55 -12.30 -3.41 20.12
C ALA A 55 -12.20 -1.89 19.86
N GLY A 56 -12.07 -1.47 18.61
CA GLY A 56 -12.16 -0.07 18.19
C GLY A 56 -13.58 0.41 17.84
N GLY A 57 -14.59 -0.44 18.06
CA GLY A 57 -15.99 -0.14 17.72
C GLY A 57 -16.30 -0.26 16.21
N ARG A 58 -15.46 -0.96 15.43
CA ARG A 58 -15.61 -1.15 14.00
C ARG A 58 -16.17 -2.54 13.68
N GLU A 59 -17.19 -2.59 12.84
CA GLU A 59 -17.81 -3.83 12.37
C GLU A 59 -17.11 -4.39 11.11
N SER A 60 -16.43 -3.52 10.36
CA SER A 60 -15.76 -3.86 9.11
C SER A 60 -14.41 -3.15 8.97
N ASN A 61 -13.60 -3.62 8.02
CA ASN A 61 -12.32 -3.00 7.74
C ASN A 61 -12.51 -1.59 7.14
N PRO A 62 -11.86 -0.55 7.70
CA PRO A 62 -12.00 0.81 7.21
C PRO A 62 -11.39 1.07 5.83
N ALA A 63 -10.66 0.10 5.27
CA ALA A 63 -10.22 0.14 3.88
C ALA A 63 -11.28 -0.35 2.87
N GLY A 64 -12.46 -0.81 3.34
CA GLY A 64 -13.57 -1.27 2.52
C GLY A 64 -13.82 -2.77 2.60
N LYS A 65 -14.54 -3.32 1.59
CA LYS A 65 -14.81 -4.75 1.44
C LYS A 65 -13.56 -5.52 1.03
N GLU A 66 -13.30 -6.64 1.67
CA GLU A 66 -12.16 -7.51 1.33
C GLU A 66 -12.46 -8.38 0.10
N PHE A 67 -11.51 -8.44 -0.84
CA PHE A 67 -11.49 -9.32 -2.00
C PHE A 67 -10.30 -10.27 -1.87
N LYS A 68 -10.55 -11.57 -1.63
CA LYS A 68 -9.52 -12.57 -1.30
C LYS A 68 -9.74 -13.95 -1.87
N ASP A 69 -10.79 -14.15 -2.65
CA ASP A 69 -11.21 -15.49 -3.07
C ASP A 69 -10.38 -16.02 -4.23
N LYS A 70 -9.82 -15.13 -5.06
CA LYS A 70 -8.90 -15.52 -6.13
C LYS A 70 -7.54 -15.89 -5.56
N LYS A 71 -7.10 -17.09 -5.92
CA LYS A 71 -5.85 -17.69 -5.43
C LYS A 71 -4.91 -17.96 -6.59
N LEU A 72 -3.62 -17.94 -6.30
CA LEU A 72 -2.57 -18.41 -7.19
C LEU A 72 -1.67 -19.40 -6.46
N LYS A 73 -0.96 -20.23 -7.22
CA LYS A 73 0.12 -21.04 -6.67
C LYS A 73 1.34 -20.15 -6.49
N PRO A 74 1.81 -19.92 -5.26
CA PRO A 74 2.99 -19.08 -5.05
C PRO A 74 4.24 -19.74 -5.65
N SER A 75 5.15 -18.93 -6.18
CA SER A 75 6.42 -19.41 -6.73
C SER A 75 7.36 -19.93 -5.64
N PHE A 76 7.23 -19.40 -4.42
CA PHE A 76 8.03 -19.76 -3.25
C PHE A 76 7.16 -19.86 -2.00
N LYS A 77 7.57 -20.68 -1.03
CA LYS A 77 6.78 -20.99 0.18
C LYS A 77 6.42 -19.78 1.04
N ALA A 78 7.27 -18.75 1.03
CA ALA A 78 7.06 -17.55 1.82
C ALA A 78 5.99 -16.62 1.25
N MET A 79 5.71 -16.70 -0.05
CA MET A 79 4.70 -15.89 -0.73
C MET A 79 3.30 -16.35 -0.37
N ARG A 80 2.37 -15.40 -0.32
CA ARG A 80 0.95 -15.69 -0.12
C ARG A 80 0.33 -16.32 -1.37
N ASN A 81 -0.68 -17.14 -1.18
CA ASN A 81 -1.45 -17.73 -2.26
C ASN A 81 -2.59 -16.82 -2.77
N ILE A 82 -2.52 -15.53 -2.51
CA ILE A 82 -3.53 -14.56 -2.95
C ILE A 82 -3.14 -14.03 -4.32
N ASP A 83 -4.04 -14.12 -5.29
CA ASP A 83 -3.91 -13.42 -6.56
C ASP A 83 -4.48 -12.00 -6.42
N TYR A 84 -3.65 -11.06 -6.01
CA TYR A 84 -4.07 -9.69 -5.73
C TYR A 84 -4.68 -9.00 -6.95
N ALA A 85 -4.12 -9.22 -8.14
CA ALA A 85 -4.63 -8.63 -9.36
C ALA A 85 -5.97 -9.24 -9.79
N ALA A 86 -6.14 -10.57 -9.69
CA ALA A 86 -7.42 -11.19 -10.00
C ALA A 86 -8.51 -10.83 -8.98
N ASN A 87 -8.16 -10.57 -7.72
CA ASN A 87 -9.11 -10.03 -6.73
C ASN A 87 -9.47 -8.57 -7.04
N PHE A 88 -8.56 -7.80 -7.64
CA PHE A 88 -8.89 -6.48 -8.17
C PHE A 88 -9.83 -6.57 -9.38
N ASP A 89 -9.64 -7.55 -10.28
CA ASP A 89 -10.58 -7.80 -11.38
C ASP A 89 -11.99 -8.14 -10.87
N ASP A 90 -12.10 -8.97 -9.82
CA ASP A 90 -13.39 -9.26 -9.17
C ASP A 90 -14.04 -8.00 -8.57
N PHE A 91 -13.23 -7.11 -8.00
CA PHE A 91 -13.72 -5.82 -7.52
C PHE A 91 -14.22 -4.96 -8.68
N LEU A 92 -13.45 -4.82 -9.76
CA LEU A 92 -13.83 -4.04 -10.94
C LEU A 92 -15.12 -4.56 -11.58
N GLY A 93 -15.34 -5.87 -11.55
CA GLY A 93 -16.58 -6.50 -12.02
C GLY A 93 -17.83 -6.14 -11.20
N GLN A 94 -17.68 -5.56 -10.00
CA GLN A 94 -18.78 -5.07 -9.15
C GLN A 94 -19.01 -3.55 -9.30
N VAL A 95 -18.13 -2.84 -9.98
CA VAL A 95 -18.30 -1.41 -10.27
C VAL A 95 -19.44 -1.21 -11.26
N LYS A 96 -20.46 -0.46 -10.88
CA LYS A 96 -21.58 -0.13 -11.75
C LYS A 96 -21.16 0.91 -12.79
N LYS A 97 -21.95 1.01 -13.87
CA LYS A 97 -21.75 2.09 -14.86
C LYS A 97 -21.74 3.44 -14.15
N ASP A 98 -20.75 4.27 -14.50
CA ASP A 98 -20.54 5.63 -13.98
C ASP A 98 -20.31 5.70 -12.45
N GLN A 99 -20.12 4.57 -11.77
CA GLN A 99 -19.79 4.56 -10.35
C GLN A 99 -18.28 4.76 -10.15
N PRO A 100 -17.86 5.78 -9.40
CA PRO A 100 -16.46 5.92 -9.04
C PRO A 100 -16.03 4.83 -8.05
N PHE A 101 -14.74 4.54 -8.03
CA PHE A 101 -14.21 3.49 -7.16
C PHE A 101 -12.91 3.88 -6.48
N CYS A 102 -12.63 3.20 -5.38
CA CYS A 102 -11.35 3.26 -4.67
C CYS A 102 -10.95 1.86 -4.22
N PHE A 103 -9.76 1.43 -4.59
CA PHE A 103 -9.25 0.12 -4.23
C PHE A 103 -7.86 0.18 -3.60
N TRP A 104 -7.68 -0.54 -2.49
CA TRP A 104 -6.40 -0.68 -1.81
C TRP A 104 -5.81 -2.06 -2.11
N LEU A 105 -4.77 -2.10 -2.94
CA LEU A 105 -4.02 -3.31 -3.25
C LEU A 105 -2.85 -3.42 -2.27
N GLY A 106 -3.07 -4.13 -1.15
CA GLY A 106 -2.11 -4.26 -0.06
C GLY A 106 -1.46 -5.63 -0.03
N THR A 107 -0.40 -5.85 -0.81
CA THR A 107 0.30 -7.14 -0.81
C THR A 107 0.95 -7.44 0.54
N SER A 108 1.18 -8.71 0.83
CA SER A 108 2.05 -9.12 1.94
C SER A 108 3.51 -8.98 1.57
N GLU A 109 3.83 -9.25 0.34
CA GLU A 109 5.16 -9.13 -0.24
C GLU A 109 5.56 -7.63 -0.37
N PRO A 110 6.78 -7.28 -0.07
CA PRO A 110 7.95 -8.08 0.30
C PRO A 110 8.19 -8.17 1.81
N HIS A 111 7.20 -8.59 2.62
CA HIS A 111 7.39 -8.79 4.06
C HIS A 111 8.38 -9.94 4.29
N ARG A 112 9.32 -9.75 5.27
CA ARG A 112 10.31 -10.78 5.57
C ARG A 112 9.67 -12.12 5.95
N GLY A 113 10.36 -13.17 5.59
CA GLY A 113 9.98 -14.57 5.63
C GLY A 113 10.34 -15.24 4.31
N TYR A 114 11.36 -14.70 3.59
CA TYR A 114 11.76 -15.16 2.26
C TYR A 114 12.22 -16.61 2.29
N GLU A 115 11.96 -17.32 1.19
CA GLU A 115 12.53 -18.65 1.02
C GLU A 115 14.01 -18.52 0.66
N LEU A 116 14.86 -19.11 1.51
CA LEU A 116 16.32 -19.03 1.34
C LEU A 116 16.76 -19.53 -0.04
N GLY A 117 17.52 -18.72 -0.74
CA GLY A 117 18.05 -19.01 -2.06
C GLY A 117 17.06 -18.82 -3.21
N ALA A 118 15.89 -18.24 -2.96
CA ALA A 118 14.90 -17.92 -4.00
C ALA A 118 15.51 -17.07 -5.11
N GLY A 119 16.28 -16.04 -4.78
CA GLY A 119 16.94 -15.17 -5.73
C GLY A 119 17.87 -15.91 -6.68
N LYS A 120 18.72 -16.79 -6.17
CA LYS A 120 19.60 -17.62 -7.00
C LYS A 120 18.82 -18.56 -7.91
N ARG A 121 17.78 -19.21 -7.41
CA ARG A 121 16.93 -20.11 -8.20
C ARG A 121 16.19 -19.40 -9.34
N THR A 122 15.97 -18.09 -9.23
CA THR A 122 15.43 -17.28 -10.33
C THR A 122 16.49 -16.74 -11.30
N GLY A 123 17.74 -17.20 -11.19
CA GLY A 123 18.84 -16.81 -12.08
C GLY A 123 19.45 -15.44 -11.76
N LYS A 124 19.15 -14.85 -10.60
CA LYS A 124 19.75 -13.57 -10.20
C LYS A 124 21.20 -13.74 -9.78
N ASP A 125 22.03 -12.80 -10.24
CA ASP A 125 23.47 -12.78 -10.00
C ASP A 125 23.81 -11.97 -8.74
N PRO A 126 24.36 -12.61 -7.68
CA PRO A 126 24.76 -11.91 -6.47
C PRO A 126 25.82 -10.81 -6.67
N SER A 127 26.64 -10.92 -7.73
CA SER A 127 27.67 -9.93 -8.02
C SER A 127 27.08 -8.58 -8.42
N LYS A 128 25.84 -8.55 -8.94
CA LYS A 128 25.13 -7.34 -9.37
C LYS A 128 24.33 -6.67 -8.27
N VAL A 129 24.32 -7.23 -7.05
CA VAL A 129 23.62 -6.60 -5.93
C VAL A 129 24.39 -5.38 -5.45
N LEU A 130 23.71 -4.24 -5.41
CA LEU A 130 24.21 -3.05 -4.72
C LEU A 130 23.88 -3.18 -3.23
N VAL A 131 24.87 -3.55 -2.43
CA VAL A 131 24.70 -3.67 -0.98
C VAL A 131 24.76 -2.25 -0.38
N PRO A 132 23.69 -1.81 0.33
CA PRO A 132 23.75 -0.52 1.04
C PRO A 132 24.93 -0.46 2.03
N GLY A 133 25.60 0.68 2.10
CA GLY A 133 26.80 0.86 2.95
C GLY A 133 26.60 0.65 4.45
N ILE A 134 25.34 0.49 4.89
CA ILE A 134 24.98 0.16 6.27
C ILE A 134 25.04 -1.36 6.58
N PHE A 135 25.30 -2.19 5.56
CA PHE A 135 25.40 -3.65 5.70
C PHE A 135 26.79 -4.13 5.33
N PRO A 136 27.28 -5.23 5.93
CA PRO A 136 28.48 -5.88 5.47
C PRO A 136 28.28 -6.45 4.07
N ASP A 137 29.20 -6.16 3.16
CA ASP A 137 29.16 -6.72 1.81
C ASP A 137 29.81 -8.11 1.79
N ASN A 138 28.98 -9.14 1.87
CA ASN A 138 29.38 -10.53 1.79
C ASN A 138 28.30 -11.38 1.09
N SER A 139 28.61 -12.62 0.83
CA SER A 139 27.72 -13.53 0.08
C SER A 139 26.37 -13.77 0.79
N ILE A 140 26.32 -13.75 2.12
CA ILE A 140 25.09 -13.96 2.89
C ILE A 140 24.13 -12.81 2.65
N VAL A 141 24.63 -11.57 2.86
CA VAL A 141 23.80 -10.35 2.69
C VAL A 141 23.37 -10.18 1.23
N ARG A 142 24.26 -10.43 0.27
CA ARG A 142 23.91 -10.36 -1.16
C ARG A 142 22.79 -11.33 -1.52
N ASN A 143 22.84 -12.57 -1.03
CA ASN A 143 21.80 -13.55 -1.28
C ASN A 143 20.48 -13.19 -0.59
N ASP A 144 20.49 -12.70 0.63
CA ASP A 144 19.29 -12.26 1.36
C ASP A 144 18.62 -11.07 0.63
N ILE A 145 19.39 -10.15 0.07
CA ILE A 145 18.86 -9.07 -0.78
C ILE A 145 18.26 -9.62 -2.07
N LEU A 146 18.86 -10.63 -2.69
CA LEU A 146 18.27 -11.26 -3.89
C LEU A 146 16.95 -11.96 -3.57
N ASP A 147 16.84 -12.62 -2.42
CA ASP A 147 15.59 -13.25 -1.99
C ASP A 147 14.51 -12.18 -1.76
N TYR A 148 14.86 -11.02 -1.19
CA TYR A 148 13.96 -9.86 -1.10
C TYR A 148 13.53 -9.35 -2.48
N TYR A 149 14.42 -9.26 -3.46
CA TYR A 149 14.09 -8.79 -4.81
C TYR A 149 13.04 -9.69 -5.50
N VAL A 150 13.03 -10.99 -5.24
CA VAL A 150 12.00 -11.90 -5.77
C VAL A 150 10.61 -11.52 -5.28
N GLU A 151 10.48 -11.12 -4.04
CA GLU A 151 9.22 -10.65 -3.44
C GLU A 151 8.80 -9.29 -4.02
N VAL A 152 9.76 -8.38 -4.23
CA VAL A 152 9.51 -7.07 -4.89
C VAL A 152 9.02 -7.26 -6.32
N GLU A 153 9.65 -8.18 -7.08
CA GLU A 153 9.21 -8.50 -8.45
C GLU A 153 7.82 -9.13 -8.48
N HIS A 154 7.46 -9.91 -7.47
CA HIS A 154 6.09 -10.42 -7.36
C HIS A 154 5.10 -9.27 -7.16
N PHE A 155 5.39 -8.34 -6.26
CA PHE A 155 4.59 -7.14 -6.07
C PHE A 155 4.45 -6.34 -7.37
N ASP A 156 5.56 -6.07 -8.06
CA ASP A 156 5.57 -5.34 -9.33
C ASP A 156 4.70 -6.01 -10.41
N LYS A 157 4.78 -7.34 -10.51
CA LYS A 157 3.90 -8.12 -11.42
C LYS A 157 2.41 -7.95 -11.08
N MET A 158 2.05 -7.90 -9.79
CA MET A 158 0.65 -7.68 -9.38
C MET A 158 0.19 -6.26 -9.74
N VAL A 159 1.03 -5.24 -9.51
CA VAL A 159 0.75 -3.86 -9.91
C VAL A 159 0.60 -3.74 -11.42
N ALA A 160 1.52 -4.33 -12.20
CA ALA A 160 1.45 -4.30 -13.65
C ALA A 160 0.18 -4.99 -14.20
N ARG A 161 -0.28 -6.07 -13.57
CA ARG A 161 -1.54 -6.73 -13.93
C ARG A 161 -2.74 -5.84 -13.60
N ALA A 162 -2.77 -5.21 -12.44
CA ALA A 162 -3.84 -4.29 -12.05
C ALA A 162 -3.93 -3.07 -12.99
N ILE A 163 -2.79 -2.52 -13.42
CA ILE A 163 -2.76 -1.44 -14.42
C ILE A 163 -3.36 -1.91 -15.75
N ARG A 164 -3.00 -3.10 -16.23
CA ARG A 164 -3.60 -3.66 -17.46
C ARG A 164 -5.11 -3.88 -17.33
N SER A 165 -5.60 -4.23 -16.15
CA SER A 165 -7.03 -4.35 -15.91
C SER A 165 -7.74 -3.01 -16.07
N LEU A 166 -7.16 -1.92 -15.56
CA LEU A 166 -7.67 -0.56 -15.76
C LEU A 166 -7.64 -0.12 -17.23
N GLU A 167 -6.57 -0.45 -17.96
CA GLU A 167 -6.49 -0.20 -19.41
C GLU A 167 -7.60 -0.94 -20.17
N LYS A 168 -7.78 -2.22 -19.87
CA LYS A 168 -8.78 -3.07 -20.53
C LYS A 168 -10.21 -2.54 -20.40
N ILE A 169 -10.54 -1.92 -19.27
CA ILE A 169 -11.86 -1.32 -19.04
C ILE A 169 -11.91 0.18 -19.39
N GLY A 170 -10.85 0.75 -19.97
CA GLY A 170 -10.77 2.15 -20.38
C GLY A 170 -10.74 3.17 -19.23
N GLN A 171 -10.39 2.75 -18.02
CA GLN A 171 -10.41 3.61 -16.83
C GLN A 171 -9.02 4.09 -16.39
N LEU A 172 -7.94 3.66 -17.03
CA LEU A 172 -6.59 4.02 -16.60
C LEU A 172 -6.32 5.53 -16.67
N GLU A 173 -6.86 6.22 -17.67
CA GLU A 173 -6.69 7.68 -17.83
C GLU A 173 -7.51 8.48 -16.81
N ASN A 174 -8.56 7.88 -16.24
CA ASN A 174 -9.42 8.48 -15.22
C ASN A 174 -9.13 7.93 -13.81
N THR A 175 -7.97 7.32 -13.60
CA THR A 175 -7.60 6.71 -12.32
C THR A 175 -6.29 7.27 -11.80
N ILE A 176 -6.28 7.69 -10.53
CA ILE A 176 -5.05 7.99 -9.79
C ILE A 176 -4.47 6.65 -9.32
N VAL A 177 -3.27 6.31 -9.79
CA VAL A 177 -2.53 5.13 -9.34
C VAL A 177 -1.38 5.59 -8.46
N VAL A 178 -1.35 5.11 -7.22
CA VAL A 178 -0.27 5.38 -6.27
C VAL A 178 0.41 4.09 -5.88
N VAL A 179 1.72 4.04 -6.03
CA VAL A 179 2.56 2.91 -5.61
C VAL A 179 3.52 3.40 -4.54
N THR A 180 3.47 2.79 -3.37
CA THR A 180 4.31 3.17 -2.23
C THR A 180 4.54 1.99 -1.28
N SER A 181 5.32 2.20 -0.22
CA SER A 181 5.53 1.25 0.87
C SER A 181 5.19 1.90 2.21
N ASP A 182 4.82 1.11 3.21
CA ASP A 182 4.50 1.59 4.56
C ASP A 182 5.75 1.86 5.42
N HIS A 183 6.90 1.32 5.05
CA HIS A 183 8.22 1.55 5.69
C HIS A 183 9.33 1.04 4.76
N GLY A 184 10.58 1.27 5.13
CA GLY A 184 11.75 0.78 4.40
C GLY A 184 11.87 -0.74 4.39
N MET A 185 12.83 -1.26 3.65
CA MET A 185 13.05 -2.70 3.49
C MET A 185 13.24 -3.41 4.84
N PRO A 186 12.83 -4.70 4.97
CA PRO A 186 12.83 -5.42 6.23
C PRO A 186 14.23 -5.94 6.62
N PHE A 187 15.19 -5.04 6.70
CA PHE A 187 16.59 -5.27 7.06
C PHE A 187 16.96 -4.43 8.29
N PRO A 188 18.04 -4.78 9.02
CA PRO A 188 18.53 -3.97 10.13
C PRO A 188 18.76 -2.51 9.71
N ARG A 189 18.52 -1.57 10.63
CA ARG A 189 18.64 -0.10 10.40
C ARG A 189 17.72 0.47 9.29
N ALA A 190 16.83 -0.33 8.72
CA ALA A 190 15.79 0.12 7.80
C ALA A 190 14.42 -0.03 8.45
N LYS A 191 13.79 -1.21 8.39
CA LYS A 191 12.49 -1.42 9.06
C LYS A 191 12.57 -1.10 10.56
N ALA A 192 11.52 -0.42 11.06
CA ALA A 192 11.36 -0.02 12.47
C ALA A 192 12.49 0.91 12.97
N SER A 193 13.09 1.71 12.09
CA SER A 193 14.08 2.72 12.46
C SER A 193 13.71 4.08 11.87
N LEU A 194 14.27 5.13 12.47
CA LEU A 194 14.10 6.52 12.01
C LEU A 194 15.21 6.96 11.02
N TYR A 195 16.11 6.06 10.67
CA TYR A 195 17.12 6.34 9.64
C TYR A 195 16.48 6.46 8.25
N ASP A 196 17.19 7.11 7.33
CA ASP A 196 16.74 7.36 5.96
C ASP A 196 16.24 6.07 5.27
N ALA A 197 16.96 4.96 5.42
CA ALA A 197 16.55 3.67 4.89
C ALA A 197 15.23 3.11 5.47
N GLY A 198 14.78 3.61 6.61
CA GLY A 198 13.51 3.24 7.23
C GLY A 198 12.34 4.16 6.87
N THR A 199 12.62 5.43 6.61
CA THR A 199 11.61 6.48 6.45
C THR A 199 11.47 6.99 5.03
N ARG A 200 12.53 6.94 4.21
CA ARG A 200 12.51 7.33 2.81
C ARG A 200 11.97 6.19 1.95
N VAL A 201 10.67 6.06 1.89
CA VAL A 201 9.98 5.04 1.11
C VAL A 201 9.73 5.50 -0.33
N PRO A 202 9.65 4.58 -1.30
CA PRO A 202 9.30 4.94 -2.68
C PRO A 202 7.87 5.50 -2.72
N LEU A 203 7.66 6.50 -3.58
CA LEU A 203 6.35 7.02 -3.89
C LEU A 203 6.29 7.34 -5.38
N ALA A 204 5.49 6.59 -6.13
CA ALA A 204 5.21 6.85 -7.53
C ALA A 204 3.72 7.14 -7.71
N ILE A 205 3.41 8.22 -8.43
CA ILE A 205 2.04 8.65 -8.67
C ILE A 205 1.82 8.81 -10.17
N ARG A 206 0.82 8.10 -10.69
CA ARG A 206 0.26 8.35 -12.03
C ARG A 206 -1.10 9.02 -11.86
N TRP A 207 -1.23 10.22 -12.38
CA TRP A 207 -2.48 10.98 -12.35
C TRP A 207 -2.58 11.89 -13.59
N PRO A 208 -3.06 11.38 -14.74
CA PRO A 208 -3.04 12.10 -16.01
C PRO A 208 -3.75 13.44 -15.96
N GLN A 209 -4.87 13.53 -15.27
CA GLN A 209 -5.64 14.77 -15.16
C GLN A 209 -5.04 15.80 -14.20
N GLY A 210 -4.26 15.37 -13.20
CA GLY A 210 -3.67 16.26 -12.18
C GLY A 210 -2.20 16.58 -12.40
N ILE A 211 -1.45 15.72 -13.11
CA ILE A 211 0.00 15.87 -13.33
C ILE A 211 0.24 16.26 -14.79
N ARG A 212 0.40 17.56 -15.05
CA ARG A 212 0.61 18.10 -16.40
C ARG A 212 1.89 17.62 -17.09
N LYS A 213 2.96 17.36 -16.33
CA LYS A 213 4.26 16.92 -16.85
C LYS A 213 4.63 15.58 -16.21
N SER A 214 4.46 14.50 -16.95
CA SER A 214 4.84 13.14 -16.55
C SER A 214 6.35 12.92 -16.59
N GLY A 215 6.81 11.80 -16.03
CA GLY A 215 8.20 11.35 -16.08
C GLY A 215 9.18 12.21 -15.26
N ARG A 216 8.69 13.03 -14.34
CA ARG A 216 9.54 13.85 -13.47
C ARG A 216 9.84 13.16 -12.14
N VAL A 217 11.01 13.43 -11.60
CA VAL A 217 11.36 13.15 -10.20
C VAL A 217 11.13 14.43 -9.39
N SER A 218 10.48 14.30 -8.24
CA SER A 218 10.31 15.39 -7.27
C SER A 218 11.15 15.12 -6.04
N HIS A 219 11.84 16.14 -5.53
CA HIS A 219 12.60 16.10 -4.28
C HIS A 219 11.83 16.74 -3.11
N ALA A 220 10.55 17.06 -3.31
CA ALA A 220 9.71 17.56 -2.23
C ALA A 220 9.56 16.50 -1.14
N LEU A 221 9.54 16.95 0.11
CA LEU A 221 9.22 16.10 1.25
C LEU A 221 7.73 15.83 1.27
N VAL A 222 7.35 14.56 1.27
CA VAL A 222 5.95 14.11 1.30
C VAL A 222 5.76 13.18 2.49
N ASN A 223 4.72 13.41 3.25
CA ASN A 223 4.29 12.47 4.28
C ASN A 223 3.16 11.61 3.71
N LEU A 224 3.16 10.30 3.99
CA LEU A 224 2.10 9.42 3.50
C LEU A 224 0.70 9.76 4.06
N SER A 225 0.61 10.53 5.15
CA SER A 225 -0.67 11.10 5.63
C SER A 225 -1.26 12.13 4.66
N ASP A 226 -0.45 12.71 3.76
CA ASP A 226 -0.93 13.67 2.76
C ASP A 226 -1.76 13.00 1.66
N LEU A 227 -1.69 11.68 1.52
CA LEU A 227 -2.44 10.93 0.51
C LEU A 227 -3.96 10.99 0.75
N ALA A 228 -4.42 10.86 1.99
CA ALA A 228 -5.86 10.88 2.28
C ALA A 228 -6.53 12.20 1.88
N PRO A 229 -6.06 13.39 2.31
CA PRO A 229 -6.63 14.67 1.85
C PRO A 229 -6.48 14.86 0.34
N THR A 230 -5.38 14.41 -0.27
CA THR A 230 -5.17 14.48 -1.72
C THR A 230 -6.23 13.67 -2.48
N PHE A 231 -6.57 12.46 -2.03
CA PHE A 231 -7.60 11.65 -2.67
C PHE A 231 -8.99 12.26 -2.53
N LEU A 232 -9.32 12.83 -1.37
CA LEU A 232 -10.59 13.49 -1.14
C LEU A 232 -10.73 14.76 -1.99
N GLU A 233 -9.68 15.58 -2.06
CA GLU A 233 -9.65 16.78 -2.89
C GLU A 233 -9.79 16.43 -4.38
N ALA A 234 -9.07 15.42 -4.86
CA ALA A 234 -9.18 14.93 -6.24
C ALA A 234 -10.58 14.39 -6.56
N ALA A 235 -11.29 13.87 -5.56
CA ALA A 235 -12.69 13.43 -5.67
C ALA A 235 -13.70 14.60 -5.55
N GLY A 236 -13.26 15.84 -5.36
CA GLY A 236 -14.14 16.99 -5.11
C GLY A 236 -14.84 16.96 -3.75
N ILE A 237 -14.31 16.20 -2.79
CA ILE A 237 -14.92 16.00 -1.47
C ILE A 237 -14.14 16.80 -0.44
N SER A 238 -14.86 17.60 0.36
CA SER A 238 -14.25 18.32 1.46
C SER A 238 -13.65 17.38 2.50
N VAL A 239 -12.40 17.65 2.90
CA VAL A 239 -11.73 16.89 3.96
C VAL A 239 -12.51 17.08 5.26
N PRO A 240 -12.96 16.02 5.93
CA PRO A 240 -13.67 16.14 7.19
C PRO A 240 -12.81 16.88 8.23
N LYS A 241 -13.41 17.83 8.96
CA LYS A 241 -12.75 18.42 10.11
C LYS A 241 -12.49 17.32 11.13
N MET A 242 -11.24 17.15 11.50
CA MET A 242 -10.82 16.09 12.40
C MET A 242 -11.44 16.26 13.78
N THR A 243 -12.14 15.27 14.24
CA THR A 243 -12.99 15.29 15.42
C THR A 243 -12.24 15.05 16.74
N ASN A 244 -11.13 15.73 16.98
CA ASN A 244 -10.60 15.82 18.36
C ASN A 244 -11.06 17.11 19.06
N GLY A 245 -12.14 17.73 18.61
CA GLY A 245 -12.68 18.96 19.22
C GLY A 245 -11.82 20.22 19.02
N LYS A 246 -10.63 20.12 18.45
CA LYS A 246 -9.76 21.25 18.11
C LYS A 246 -9.48 21.19 16.62
N GLY A 247 -10.27 21.91 15.85
CA GLY A 247 -10.03 22.11 14.42
C GLY A 247 -8.65 22.74 14.22
N HIS A 248 -7.86 22.18 13.29
CA HIS A 248 -6.74 22.91 12.76
C HIS A 248 -7.26 23.94 11.76
N LYS A 249 -6.89 25.20 11.99
CA LYS A 249 -6.95 26.25 10.98
C LYS A 249 -5.78 26.05 10.03
#